data_78061adb584a52ddc163b9236dadb9c9
#
_entry.id   78061adb584a52ddc163b9236dadb9c9
#
_cell.length_a   1.000
_cell.length_b   1.000
_cell.length_c   1.000
_cell.angle_alpha   90.00
_cell.angle_beta   90.00
_cell.angle_gamma   90.00
#
_symmetry.space_group_name_H-M   'P 1'
#
loop_
_entity.id
_entity.type
_entity.pdbx_description
1 polymer ?
#
loop_
_entity_poly.entity_id
_entity_poly.type
_entity_poly.pdbx_seq_one_letter_code
_entity_poly.pdbx_strand_id
1 'polypeptide(L)'
;MKYSLYIFFLAGILAFSQETAPFSDEVNAITTKYDTVWDSSRESIVFTGSSSVRMWKILEQLFPEHQILNTGFGGSQASDLLFHLEPLVLRYKPKKVFIYEGDNDLWAKKRPREIIATTNKIIEGIRSKYPSVNIVLIAAKPSISRWQLRGKYKRLNRKFEKLSRKDPLLDYADVWYPMLDGTKVKKDIFIEDGLHMNQKGYDIWYEAMKNLVNNP
;
A
#
# COMPACT_ATOMS: atom_id res chain seq x y z
N MET A 1 23.79 -29.62 -67.24
CA MET A 1 24.10 -28.77 -66.08
C MET A 1 22.81 -28.66 -65.25
N LYS A 2 22.81 -29.30 -64.07
CA LYS A 2 21.66 -29.23 -63.11
C LYS A 2 22.02 -28.19 -62.04
N TYR A 3 21.24 -27.09 -61.99
CA TYR A 3 21.37 -26.10 -60.92
C TYR A 3 20.46 -26.51 -59.76
N SER A 4 21.07 -26.83 -58.60
CA SER A 4 20.36 -27.10 -57.36
C SER A 4 20.16 -25.77 -56.58
N LEU A 5 18.88 -25.40 -56.41
CA LEU A 5 18.53 -24.18 -55.69
C LEU A 5 18.41 -24.52 -54.20
N TYR A 6 19.29 -23.99 -53.34
CA TYR A 6 19.21 -24.09 -51.89
C TYR A 6 18.37 -22.93 -51.37
N ILE A 7 17.20 -23.22 -50.83
CA ILE A 7 16.37 -22.25 -50.13
C ILE A 7 16.78 -22.28 -48.66
N PHE A 8 17.40 -21.19 -48.18
CA PHE A 8 17.68 -20.98 -46.77
C PHE A 8 16.41 -20.46 -46.06
N PHE A 9 15.81 -21.26 -45.18
CA PHE A 9 14.76 -20.82 -44.27
C PHE A 9 15.42 -20.10 -43.10
N LEU A 10 15.28 -18.76 -43.06
CA LEU A 10 15.68 -17.95 -41.91
C LEU A 10 14.55 -18.02 -40.88
N ALA A 11 14.65 -18.88 -39.88
CA ALA A 11 13.72 -18.90 -38.74
C ALA A 11 14.08 -17.72 -37.82
N GLY A 12 13.34 -16.63 -37.94
CA GLY A 12 13.40 -15.51 -37.01
C GLY A 12 12.87 -15.94 -35.65
N ILE A 13 13.73 -16.04 -34.65
CA ILE A 13 13.35 -16.20 -33.25
C ILE A 13 12.80 -14.85 -32.77
N LEU A 14 11.48 -14.73 -32.68
CA LEU A 14 10.82 -13.62 -31.99
C LEU A 14 11.08 -13.81 -30.47
N ALA A 15 12.08 -13.13 -29.96
CA ALA A 15 12.27 -13.00 -28.52
C ALA A 15 11.14 -12.11 -27.99
N PHE A 16 10.09 -12.69 -27.43
CA PHE A 16 9.14 -11.98 -26.59
C PHE A 16 9.89 -11.59 -25.31
N SER A 17 10.28 -10.33 -25.20
CA SER A 17 10.63 -9.75 -23.92
C SER A 17 9.34 -9.77 -23.06
N GLN A 18 9.27 -10.65 -22.06
CA GLN A 18 8.24 -10.54 -21.03
C GLN A 18 8.52 -9.24 -20.27
N GLU A 19 7.73 -8.19 -20.51
CA GLU A 19 7.69 -7.05 -19.61
C GLU A 19 7.28 -7.59 -18.23
N THR A 20 8.23 -7.58 -17.29
CA THR A 20 7.93 -7.93 -15.89
C THR A 20 6.93 -6.90 -15.34
N ALA A 21 5.89 -7.38 -14.67
CA ALA A 21 4.89 -6.50 -14.07
C ALA A 21 5.58 -5.51 -13.11
N PRO A 22 5.11 -4.26 -13.00
CA PRO A 22 5.69 -3.28 -12.10
C PRO A 22 5.84 -3.83 -10.68
N PHE A 23 6.95 -3.58 -10.02
CA PHE A 23 7.28 -4.02 -8.64
C PHE A 23 7.41 -5.54 -8.43
N SER A 24 7.46 -6.37 -9.46
CA SER A 24 7.52 -7.84 -9.34
C SER A 24 8.66 -8.32 -8.43
N ASP A 25 9.84 -7.75 -8.55
CA ASP A 25 11.00 -8.16 -7.74
C ASP A 25 10.79 -7.84 -6.26
N GLU A 26 10.25 -6.66 -5.96
CA GLU A 26 9.96 -6.25 -4.57
C GLU A 26 8.82 -7.10 -3.97
N VAL A 27 7.77 -7.36 -4.75
CA VAL A 27 6.66 -8.24 -4.33
C VAL A 27 7.16 -9.66 -4.08
N ASN A 28 8.01 -10.20 -4.95
CA ASN A 28 8.62 -11.52 -4.77
C ASN A 28 9.50 -11.56 -3.50
N ALA A 29 10.29 -10.53 -3.25
CA ALA A 29 11.09 -10.45 -2.02
C ALA A 29 10.21 -10.44 -0.75
N ILE A 30 9.09 -9.70 -0.77
CA ILE A 30 8.12 -9.66 0.34
C ILE A 30 7.50 -11.05 0.55
N THR A 31 7.03 -11.70 -0.51
CA THR A 31 6.40 -13.03 -0.40
C THR A 31 7.39 -14.06 0.10
N THR A 32 8.63 -14.07 -0.40
CA THR A 32 9.70 -14.97 0.06
C THR A 32 10.02 -14.78 1.55
N LYS A 33 10.08 -13.51 2.02
CA LYS A 33 10.24 -13.20 3.46
C LYS A 33 9.15 -13.90 4.29
N TYR A 34 7.88 -13.74 3.89
CA TYR A 34 6.78 -14.25 4.68
C TYR A 34 6.50 -15.74 4.48
N ASP A 35 6.95 -16.37 3.41
CA ASP A 35 6.92 -17.83 3.25
C ASP A 35 7.65 -18.56 4.38
N THR A 36 8.61 -17.90 5.04
CA THR A 36 9.40 -18.50 6.13
C THR A 36 8.92 -18.15 7.52
N VAL A 37 8.15 -17.06 7.71
CA VAL A 37 7.79 -16.54 9.04
C VAL A 37 6.28 -16.43 9.29
N TRP A 38 5.46 -16.51 8.24
CA TRP A 38 4.01 -16.45 8.37
C TRP A 38 3.44 -17.78 8.88
N ASP A 39 2.72 -17.71 9.98
CA ASP A 39 2.02 -18.86 10.55
C ASP A 39 0.54 -18.84 10.11
N SER A 40 0.17 -19.78 9.24
CA SER A 40 -1.20 -19.89 8.71
C SER A 40 -2.25 -20.32 9.72
N SER A 41 -1.84 -20.78 10.91
CA SER A 41 -2.73 -21.13 12.03
C SER A 41 -3.13 -19.93 12.88
N ARG A 42 -2.44 -18.80 12.73
CA ARG A 42 -2.70 -17.55 13.44
C ARG A 42 -3.42 -16.55 12.55
N GLU A 43 -4.28 -15.73 13.16
CA GLU A 43 -4.90 -14.60 12.46
C GLU A 43 -3.84 -13.54 12.08
N SER A 44 -3.93 -13.04 10.86
CA SER A 44 -3.00 -12.04 10.34
C SER A 44 -3.61 -10.66 10.29
N ILE A 45 -2.80 -9.65 10.60
CA ILE A 45 -3.09 -8.24 10.34
C ILE A 45 -2.07 -7.77 9.30
N VAL A 46 -2.55 -7.39 8.13
CA VAL A 46 -1.70 -6.97 7.01
C VAL A 46 -1.65 -5.45 6.94
N PHE A 47 -0.46 -4.88 6.97
CA PHE A 47 -0.20 -3.49 6.60
C PHE A 47 0.38 -3.47 5.19
N THR A 48 -0.31 -2.82 4.27
CA THR A 48 0.08 -2.77 2.86
C THR A 48 0.01 -1.36 2.28
N GLY A 49 0.56 -1.18 1.10
CA GLY A 49 0.61 0.09 0.39
C GLY A 49 2.04 0.56 0.16
N SER A 50 2.24 1.87 0.05
CA SER A 50 3.48 2.41 -0.51
C SER A 50 4.65 2.51 0.50
N SER A 51 5.71 3.20 0.07
CA SER A 51 6.99 3.30 0.79
C SER A 51 6.88 3.72 2.26
N SER A 52 5.86 4.48 2.66
CA SER A 52 5.67 4.83 4.07
C SER A 52 5.37 3.62 4.95
N VAL A 53 4.65 2.61 4.44
CA VAL A 53 4.45 1.34 5.15
C VAL A 53 5.73 0.51 5.08
N ARG A 54 6.31 0.34 3.89
CA ARG A 54 7.56 -0.41 3.71
C ARG A 54 8.68 0.02 4.65
N MET A 55 8.81 1.33 4.86
CA MET A 55 9.88 1.92 5.68
C MET A 55 9.60 1.90 7.19
N TRP A 56 8.43 1.45 7.62
CA TRP A 56 8.11 1.29 9.05
C TRP A 56 8.76 0.01 9.60
N LYS A 57 10.07 0.08 9.84
CA LYS A 57 10.92 -1.09 10.11
C LYS A 57 10.58 -1.86 11.38
N ILE A 58 10.07 -1.16 12.40
CA ILE A 58 9.74 -1.76 13.71
C ILE A 58 8.26 -2.12 13.85
N LEU A 59 7.46 -2.00 12.78
CA LEU A 59 6.00 -2.18 12.82
C LEU A 59 5.60 -3.52 13.47
N GLU A 60 6.22 -4.61 13.07
CA GLU A 60 5.93 -5.96 13.56
C GLU A 60 6.25 -6.10 15.07
N GLN A 61 7.25 -5.36 15.55
CA GLN A 61 7.69 -5.38 16.95
C GLN A 61 6.79 -4.54 17.87
N LEU A 62 6.06 -3.57 17.31
CA LEU A 62 5.18 -2.69 18.09
C LEU A 62 3.90 -3.37 18.56
N PHE A 63 3.55 -4.53 17.98
CA PHE A 63 2.33 -5.27 18.28
C PHE A 63 2.63 -6.76 18.49
N PRO A 64 3.40 -7.13 19.53
CA PRO A 64 3.90 -8.50 19.73
C PRO A 64 2.78 -9.54 19.93
N GLU A 65 1.60 -9.10 20.37
CA GLU A 65 0.44 -9.98 20.56
C GLU A 65 -0.22 -10.41 19.24
N HIS A 66 0.09 -9.70 18.14
CA HIS A 66 -0.51 -9.94 16.84
C HIS A 66 0.50 -10.46 15.82
N GLN A 67 0.03 -11.24 14.85
CA GLN A 67 0.81 -11.55 13.67
C GLN A 67 0.66 -10.40 12.65
N ILE A 68 1.56 -9.42 12.74
CA ILE A 68 1.62 -8.30 11.81
C ILE A 68 2.47 -8.67 10.59
N LEU A 69 1.96 -8.37 9.41
CA LEU A 69 2.69 -8.53 8.15
C LEU A 69 2.82 -7.17 7.47
N ASN A 70 4.05 -6.70 7.31
CA ASN A 70 4.34 -5.48 6.57
C ASN A 70 4.62 -5.81 5.10
N THR A 71 3.59 -5.72 4.27
CA THR A 71 3.67 -5.95 2.83
C THR A 71 3.72 -4.66 2.02
N GLY A 72 4.17 -3.57 2.63
CA GLY A 72 4.38 -2.30 1.94
C GLY A 72 5.50 -2.39 0.90
N PHE A 73 5.32 -1.75 -0.25
CA PHE A 73 6.28 -1.73 -1.36
C PHE A 73 6.49 -0.31 -1.92
N GLY A 74 7.62 -0.08 -2.56
CA GLY A 74 8.10 1.27 -2.78
C GLY A 74 7.42 2.04 -3.90
N GLY A 75 6.98 3.27 -3.65
CA GLY A 75 6.50 4.18 -4.69
C GLY A 75 5.16 3.82 -5.33
N SER A 76 4.48 2.80 -4.82
CA SER A 76 3.24 2.26 -5.38
C SER A 76 2.09 3.25 -5.37
N GLN A 77 1.17 3.06 -6.28
CA GLN A 77 -0.12 3.70 -6.39
C GLN A 77 -1.23 2.67 -6.10
N ALA A 78 -2.45 3.12 -5.87
CA ALA A 78 -3.58 2.23 -5.61
C ALA A 78 -3.80 1.19 -6.73
N SER A 79 -3.47 1.52 -7.99
CA SER A 79 -3.52 0.57 -9.11
C SER A 79 -2.51 -0.57 -8.99
N ASP A 80 -1.35 -0.29 -8.44
CA ASP A 80 -0.28 -1.27 -8.29
C ASP A 80 -0.61 -2.24 -7.14
N LEU A 81 -1.16 -1.72 -6.03
CA LEU A 81 -1.69 -2.56 -4.97
C LEU A 81 -2.84 -3.46 -5.47
N LEU A 82 -3.76 -2.91 -6.28
CA LEU A 82 -4.85 -3.70 -6.86
C LEU A 82 -4.30 -4.84 -7.72
N PHE A 83 -3.27 -4.57 -8.53
CA PHE A 83 -2.64 -5.57 -9.38
C PHE A 83 -1.97 -6.70 -8.57
N HIS A 84 -1.30 -6.33 -7.47
CA HIS A 84 -0.58 -7.27 -6.59
C HIS A 84 -1.39 -7.70 -5.35
N LEU A 85 -2.72 -7.58 -5.38
CA LEU A 85 -3.58 -7.82 -4.22
C LEU A 85 -3.46 -9.26 -3.68
N GLU A 86 -3.36 -10.24 -4.57
CA GLU A 86 -3.22 -11.65 -4.16
C GLU A 86 -1.92 -11.91 -3.38
N PRO A 87 -0.73 -11.62 -3.91
CA PRO A 87 0.53 -11.91 -3.21
C PRO A 87 0.77 -11.03 -1.99
N LEU A 88 0.22 -9.80 -1.93
CA LEU A 88 0.49 -8.87 -0.83
C LEU A 88 -0.55 -8.91 0.29
N VAL A 89 -1.78 -9.38 0.01
CA VAL A 89 -2.89 -9.34 0.98
C VAL A 89 -3.62 -10.67 1.08
N LEU A 90 -4.17 -11.16 -0.04
CA LEU A 90 -5.16 -12.24 0.02
C LEU A 90 -4.56 -13.60 0.42
N ARG A 91 -3.33 -13.87 0.08
CA ARG A 91 -2.66 -15.12 0.45
C ARG A 91 -2.52 -15.32 1.97
N TYR A 92 -2.48 -14.22 2.74
CA TYR A 92 -2.24 -14.25 4.19
C TYR A 92 -3.51 -14.39 5.04
N LYS A 93 -4.68 -14.59 4.44
CA LYS A 93 -5.97 -14.78 5.13
C LYS A 93 -6.20 -13.73 6.24
N PRO A 94 -6.12 -12.42 5.92
CA PRO A 94 -6.15 -11.39 6.95
C PRO A 94 -7.51 -11.29 7.63
N LYS A 95 -7.51 -11.06 8.93
CA LYS A 95 -8.70 -10.58 9.67
C LYS A 95 -8.82 -9.06 9.60
N LYS A 96 -7.70 -8.37 9.40
CA LYS A 96 -7.64 -6.92 9.29
C LYS A 96 -6.58 -6.47 8.29
N VAL A 97 -6.89 -5.45 7.50
CA VAL A 97 -5.97 -4.90 6.49
C VAL A 97 -5.87 -3.39 6.63
N PHE A 98 -4.68 -2.88 6.87
CA PHE A 98 -4.36 -1.45 6.83
C PHE A 98 -3.82 -1.10 5.44
N ILE A 99 -4.42 -0.10 4.79
CA ILE A 99 -4.07 0.29 3.43
C ILE A 99 -3.59 1.74 3.41
N TYR A 100 -2.36 1.96 2.96
CA TYR A 100 -1.80 3.29 2.74
C TYR A 100 -1.50 3.51 1.26
N GLU A 101 -2.43 4.10 0.52
CA GLU A 101 -2.29 4.48 -0.88
C GLU A 101 -2.89 5.87 -1.16
N GLY A 102 -2.58 6.42 -2.32
CA GLY A 102 -3.10 7.71 -2.76
C GLY A 102 -2.08 8.85 -2.71
N ASP A 103 -1.00 8.74 -1.94
CA ASP A 103 0.07 9.74 -1.87
C ASP A 103 0.78 9.87 -3.24
N ASN A 104 1.25 8.74 -3.80
CA ASN A 104 1.91 8.72 -5.10
C ASN A 104 0.92 8.94 -6.25
N ASP A 105 -0.32 8.49 -6.12
CA ASP A 105 -1.38 8.79 -7.09
C ASP A 105 -1.60 10.30 -7.25
N LEU A 106 -1.69 11.04 -6.12
CA LEU A 106 -1.84 12.49 -6.14
C LEU A 106 -0.61 13.19 -6.72
N TRP A 107 0.59 12.67 -6.42
CA TRP A 107 1.84 13.16 -7.02
C TRP A 107 1.87 12.90 -8.53
N ALA A 108 1.42 11.74 -8.98
CA ALA A 108 1.21 11.38 -10.39
C ALA A 108 0.00 12.10 -11.03
N LYS A 109 -0.53 13.14 -10.37
CA LYS A 109 -1.62 14.01 -10.83
C LYS A 109 -2.98 13.32 -11.00
N LYS A 110 -3.18 12.09 -10.50
CA LYS A 110 -4.50 11.45 -10.46
C LYS A 110 -5.47 12.28 -9.61
N ARG A 111 -6.72 12.28 -10.00
CA ARG A 111 -7.77 12.97 -9.23
C ARG A 111 -8.26 12.10 -8.08
N PRO A 112 -8.66 12.69 -6.93
CA PRO A 112 -9.19 11.91 -5.80
C PRO A 112 -10.33 10.96 -6.15
N ARG A 113 -11.16 11.27 -7.15
CA ARG A 113 -12.24 10.36 -7.60
C ARG A 113 -11.71 9.07 -8.25
N GLU A 114 -10.59 9.15 -8.96
CA GLU A 114 -9.95 8.01 -9.62
C GLU A 114 -9.31 7.10 -8.58
N ILE A 115 -8.66 7.69 -7.57
CA ILE A 115 -8.07 6.97 -6.45
C ILE A 115 -9.16 6.21 -5.67
N ILE A 116 -10.27 6.88 -5.35
CA ILE A 116 -11.41 6.25 -4.66
C ILE A 116 -12.00 5.09 -5.48
N ALA A 117 -12.13 5.25 -6.79
CA ALA A 117 -12.63 4.16 -7.64
C ALA A 117 -11.72 2.92 -7.58
N THR A 118 -10.40 3.12 -7.58
CA THR A 118 -9.44 2.01 -7.41
C THR A 118 -9.46 1.45 -5.99
N THR A 119 -9.54 2.31 -4.96
CA THR A 119 -9.68 1.88 -3.56
C THR A 119 -10.92 0.99 -3.34
N ASN A 120 -12.05 1.34 -3.95
CA ASN A 120 -13.26 0.50 -3.88
C ASN A 120 -13.02 -0.89 -4.50
N LYS A 121 -12.34 -0.97 -5.63
CA LYS A 121 -11.98 -2.26 -6.25
C LYS A 121 -11.05 -3.09 -5.34
N ILE A 122 -10.13 -2.46 -4.63
CA ILE A 122 -9.28 -3.15 -3.64
C ILE A 122 -10.15 -3.71 -2.51
N ILE A 123 -11.05 -2.89 -1.94
CA ILE A 123 -11.98 -3.30 -0.89
C ILE A 123 -12.87 -4.47 -1.36
N GLU A 124 -13.46 -4.35 -2.55
CA GLU A 124 -14.26 -5.40 -3.18
C GLU A 124 -13.45 -6.69 -3.39
N GLY A 125 -12.22 -6.58 -3.90
CA GLY A 125 -11.32 -7.72 -4.10
C GLY A 125 -10.99 -8.45 -2.80
N ILE A 126 -10.72 -7.71 -1.72
CA ILE A 126 -10.46 -8.31 -0.40
C ILE A 126 -11.73 -8.99 0.13
N ARG A 127 -12.87 -8.32 0.10
CA ARG A 127 -14.14 -8.84 0.65
C ARG A 127 -14.75 -9.97 -0.17
N SER A 128 -14.47 -10.06 -1.44
CA SER A 128 -14.92 -11.20 -2.26
C SER A 128 -14.35 -12.53 -1.73
N LYS A 129 -13.15 -12.49 -1.13
CA LYS A 129 -12.49 -13.67 -0.54
C LYS A 129 -12.69 -13.76 0.98
N TYR A 130 -12.75 -12.61 1.66
CA TYR A 130 -12.88 -12.48 3.11
C TYR A 130 -13.98 -11.48 3.47
N PRO A 131 -15.27 -11.89 3.47
CA PRO A 131 -16.42 -10.97 3.62
C PRO A 131 -16.45 -10.21 4.95
N SER A 132 -15.93 -10.79 6.02
CA SER A 132 -15.93 -10.20 7.37
C SER A 132 -14.66 -9.44 7.73
N VAL A 133 -13.71 -9.28 6.79
CA VAL A 133 -12.46 -8.58 7.05
C VAL A 133 -12.69 -7.11 7.38
N ASN A 134 -12.07 -6.64 8.46
CA ASN A 134 -12.01 -5.21 8.75
C ASN A 134 -10.90 -4.56 7.92
N ILE A 135 -11.20 -3.45 7.27
CA ILE A 135 -10.24 -2.70 6.46
C ILE A 135 -10.07 -1.30 7.05
N VAL A 136 -8.84 -0.86 7.22
CA VAL A 136 -8.49 0.47 7.72
C VAL A 136 -7.83 1.26 6.59
N LEU A 137 -8.48 2.33 6.14
CA LEU A 137 -7.88 3.27 5.20
C LEU A 137 -7.05 4.30 5.98
N ILE A 138 -5.74 4.29 5.77
CA ILE A 138 -4.83 5.26 6.37
C ILE A 138 -4.89 6.55 5.54
N ALA A 139 -5.08 7.69 6.20
CA ALA A 139 -5.04 9.00 5.55
C ALA A 139 -3.74 9.19 4.76
N ALA A 140 -3.83 9.69 3.55
CA ALA A 140 -2.65 10.18 2.85
C ALA A 140 -2.02 11.30 3.67
N LYS A 141 -0.80 11.05 4.21
CA LYS A 141 -0.12 11.92 5.17
C LYS A 141 0.32 13.25 4.56
N PRO A 142 0.44 14.32 5.33
CA PRO A 142 1.11 15.53 4.86
C PRO A 142 2.61 15.27 4.70
N SER A 143 3.26 16.06 3.85
CA SER A 143 4.73 16.06 3.75
C SER A 143 5.24 17.45 3.35
N ILE A 144 6.50 17.73 3.66
CA ILE A 144 7.16 18.99 3.29
C ILE A 144 7.26 19.08 1.75
N SER A 145 7.79 18.01 1.14
CA SER A 145 8.05 17.96 -0.30
C SER A 145 6.80 18.02 -1.18
N ARG A 146 5.62 17.65 -0.65
CA ARG A 146 4.35 17.65 -1.38
C ARG A 146 3.30 18.60 -0.80
N TRP A 147 3.71 19.54 0.05
CA TRP A 147 2.80 20.47 0.75
C TRP A 147 1.92 21.31 -0.19
N GLN A 148 2.41 21.63 -1.38
CA GLN A 148 1.65 22.31 -2.44
C GLN A 148 0.38 21.53 -2.85
N LEU A 149 0.35 20.23 -2.68
CA LEU A 149 -0.79 19.37 -3.00
C LEU A 149 -1.78 19.20 -1.83
N ARG A 150 -1.55 19.83 -0.67
CA ARG A 150 -2.35 19.64 0.57
C ARG A 150 -3.87 19.73 0.37
N GLY A 151 -4.33 20.57 -0.55
CA GLY A 151 -5.76 20.67 -0.85
C GLY A 151 -6.35 19.42 -1.50
N LYS A 152 -5.56 18.70 -2.34
CA LYS A 152 -5.94 17.44 -2.95
C LYS A 152 -5.91 16.31 -1.91
N TYR A 153 -4.91 16.30 -1.04
CA TYR A 153 -4.79 15.35 0.07
C TYR A 153 -5.99 15.45 1.02
N LYS A 154 -6.32 16.65 1.52
CA LYS A 154 -7.51 16.87 2.36
C LYS A 154 -8.80 16.41 1.69
N ARG A 155 -8.92 16.59 0.36
CA ARG A 155 -10.08 16.13 -0.41
C ARG A 155 -10.15 14.60 -0.50
N LEU A 156 -9.02 13.94 -0.70
CA LEU A 156 -8.92 12.48 -0.71
C LEU A 156 -9.27 11.92 0.68
N ASN A 157 -8.62 12.42 1.72
CA ASN A 157 -8.82 11.97 3.11
C ASN A 157 -10.28 12.10 3.55
N ARG A 158 -10.96 13.23 3.25
CA ARG A 158 -12.41 13.37 3.49
C ARG A 158 -13.25 12.32 2.76
N LYS A 159 -12.79 11.84 1.59
CA LYS A 159 -13.52 10.79 0.88
C LYS A 159 -13.27 9.42 1.52
N PHE A 160 -12.09 9.12 2.00
CA PHE A 160 -11.78 7.92 2.77
C PHE A 160 -12.62 7.88 4.06
N GLU A 161 -12.60 8.95 4.83
CA GLU A 161 -13.42 9.10 6.03
C GLU A 161 -14.93 8.93 5.73
N LYS A 162 -15.42 9.50 4.61
CA LYS A 162 -16.83 9.33 4.21
C LYS A 162 -17.15 7.87 3.83
N LEU A 163 -16.21 7.12 3.28
CA LEU A 163 -16.41 5.70 3.01
C LEU A 163 -16.53 4.91 4.32
N SER A 164 -15.60 5.13 5.28
CA SER A 164 -15.64 4.43 6.56
C SER A 164 -16.92 4.66 7.35
N ARG A 165 -17.44 5.89 7.36
CA ARG A 165 -18.73 6.18 8.03
C ARG A 165 -19.95 5.45 7.47
N LYS A 166 -19.85 4.85 6.28
CA LYS A 166 -20.96 4.15 5.61
C LYS A 166 -20.88 2.63 5.71
N ASP A 167 -19.80 2.13 6.23
CA ASP A 167 -19.48 0.72 6.21
C ASP A 167 -18.88 0.31 7.57
N PRO A 168 -19.56 -0.52 8.35
CA PRO A 168 -19.12 -0.89 9.70
C PRO A 168 -17.85 -1.73 9.75
N LEU A 169 -17.43 -2.30 8.60
CA LEU A 169 -16.18 -3.05 8.46
C LEU A 169 -15.09 -2.23 7.79
N LEU A 170 -15.26 -0.91 7.72
CA LEU A 170 -14.28 0.00 7.13
C LEU A 170 -13.95 1.13 8.10
N ASP A 171 -12.73 1.17 8.59
CA ASP A 171 -12.24 2.21 9.47
C ASP A 171 -11.37 3.23 8.71
N TYR A 172 -11.12 4.35 9.37
CA TYR A 172 -10.25 5.42 8.88
C TYR A 172 -9.25 5.83 9.96
N ALA A 173 -7.96 5.69 9.63
CA ALA A 173 -6.87 6.14 10.50
C ALA A 173 -6.42 7.55 10.09
N ASP A 174 -6.76 8.54 10.90
CA ASP A 174 -6.33 9.92 10.66
C ASP A 174 -4.90 10.15 11.13
N VAL A 175 -3.97 10.17 10.20
CA VAL A 175 -2.59 10.58 10.43
C VAL A 175 -2.31 12.00 9.91
N TRP A 176 -3.31 12.65 9.29
CA TRP A 176 -3.11 13.99 8.72
C TRP A 176 -2.96 15.05 9.80
N TYR A 177 -3.96 15.18 10.68
CA TYR A 177 -3.97 16.24 11.69
C TYR A 177 -2.90 16.06 12.77
N PRO A 178 -2.62 14.86 13.29
CA PRO A 178 -1.52 14.67 14.26
C PRO A 178 -0.13 15.04 13.74
N MET A 179 0.08 14.99 12.41
CA MET A 179 1.35 15.39 11.79
C MET A 179 1.46 16.89 11.51
N LEU A 180 0.47 17.70 11.93
CA LEU A 180 0.49 19.16 11.80
C LEU A 180 0.86 19.83 13.13
N ASP A 181 1.51 21.00 12.99
CA ASP A 181 1.63 22.02 14.02
C ASP A 181 0.78 23.23 13.57
N GLY A 182 -0.40 23.36 14.17
CA GLY A 182 -1.41 24.31 13.73
C GLY A 182 -1.82 24.04 12.27
N THR A 183 -1.49 24.95 11.37
CA THR A 183 -1.83 24.85 9.94
C THR A 183 -0.67 24.37 9.06
N LYS A 184 0.49 24.11 9.63
CA LYS A 184 1.72 23.73 8.92
C LYS A 184 2.10 22.28 9.25
N VAL A 185 2.81 21.63 8.33
CA VAL A 185 3.37 20.31 8.59
C VAL A 185 4.53 20.42 9.60
N LYS A 186 4.58 19.52 10.58
CA LYS A 186 5.73 19.38 11.49
C LYS A 186 6.97 19.05 10.65
N LYS A 187 8.08 19.75 10.88
CA LYS A 187 9.28 19.58 10.06
C LYS A 187 10.22 18.50 10.57
N ASP A 188 10.22 18.26 11.86
CA ASP A 188 11.15 17.38 12.58
C ASP A 188 10.74 15.90 12.58
N ILE A 189 9.67 15.55 11.84
CA ILE A 189 9.12 14.19 11.73
C ILE A 189 9.47 13.49 10.42
N PHE A 190 10.31 14.11 9.58
CA PHE A 190 10.74 13.59 8.29
C PHE A 190 12.25 13.41 8.25
N ILE A 191 12.71 12.55 7.35
CA ILE A 191 14.12 12.51 6.94
C ILE A 191 14.40 13.65 5.93
N GLU A 192 15.62 13.75 5.44
CA GLU A 192 16.09 14.87 4.60
C GLU A 192 15.25 15.12 3.34
N ASP A 193 14.61 14.10 2.78
CA ASP A 193 13.79 14.23 1.58
C ASP A 193 12.46 14.97 1.82
N GLY A 194 12.10 15.22 3.08
CA GLY A 194 10.87 15.90 3.48
C GLY A 194 9.59 15.16 3.08
N LEU A 195 9.70 13.87 2.71
CA LEU A 195 8.62 12.99 2.32
C LEU A 195 8.47 11.80 3.26
N HIS A 196 9.55 11.04 3.46
CA HIS A 196 9.55 9.86 4.29
C HIS A 196 9.75 10.23 5.76
N MET A 197 9.08 9.50 6.63
CA MET A 197 9.10 9.76 8.06
C MET A 197 10.38 9.24 8.71
N ASN A 198 10.83 9.94 9.73
CA ASN A 198 11.77 9.42 10.72
C ASN A 198 10.99 8.73 11.87
N GLN A 199 11.69 8.31 12.94
CA GLN A 199 11.05 7.62 14.06
C GLN A 199 9.91 8.44 14.69
N LYS A 200 10.09 9.75 14.90
CA LYS A 200 9.03 10.62 15.45
C LYS A 200 7.76 10.62 14.60
N GLY A 201 7.89 10.55 13.28
CA GLY A 201 6.76 10.46 12.37
C GLY A 201 6.03 9.11 12.49
N TYR A 202 6.77 8.02 12.68
CA TYR A 202 6.18 6.70 12.92
C TYR A 202 5.57 6.58 14.31
N ASP A 203 6.08 7.28 15.32
CA ASP A 203 5.46 7.33 16.67
C ASP A 203 4.06 7.96 16.58
N ILE A 204 3.89 9.01 15.77
CA ILE A 204 2.56 9.59 15.49
C ILE A 204 1.64 8.57 14.81
N TRP A 205 2.16 7.80 13.85
CA TRP A 205 1.39 6.76 13.16
C TRP A 205 0.97 5.65 14.12
N TYR A 206 1.88 5.21 14.99
CA TYR A 206 1.58 4.24 16.04
C TYR A 206 0.42 4.70 16.93
N GLU A 207 0.50 5.93 17.47
CA GLU A 207 -0.56 6.50 18.32
C GLU A 207 -1.91 6.57 17.58
N ALA A 208 -1.92 6.92 16.30
CA ALA A 208 -3.13 6.99 15.50
C ALA A 208 -3.77 5.63 15.20
N MET A 209 -2.99 4.54 15.22
CA MET A 209 -3.44 3.22 14.77
C MET A 209 -3.48 2.15 15.85
N LYS A 210 -2.81 2.32 17.00
CA LYS A 210 -2.71 1.28 18.04
C LYS A 210 -4.07 0.76 18.52
N ASN A 211 -5.06 1.62 18.68
CA ASN A 211 -6.40 1.20 19.08
C ASN A 211 -7.12 0.45 17.95
N LEU A 212 -6.91 0.84 16.68
CA LEU A 212 -7.48 0.14 15.54
C LEU A 212 -6.86 -1.25 15.30
N VAL A 213 -5.62 -1.46 15.69
CA VAL A 213 -4.96 -2.77 15.67
C VAL A 213 -5.56 -3.68 16.75
N ASN A 214 -5.72 -3.16 17.97
CA ASN A 214 -6.13 -3.94 19.15
C ASN A 214 -7.63 -4.18 19.25
N ASN A 215 -8.45 -3.35 18.60
CA ASN A 215 -9.90 -3.59 18.56
C ASN A 215 -10.21 -4.84 17.70
N PRO A 216 -11.19 -5.67 18.13
CA PRO A 216 -11.59 -6.85 17.39
C PRO A 216 -12.16 -6.54 16.00
#